data_4d5a246c01d7ca7dda92be8707778ebd
#
_entry.id   4d5a246c01d7ca7dda92be8707778ebd
#
_cell.length_a   1.000
_cell.length_b   1.000
_cell.length_c   1.000
_cell.angle_alpha   90.00
_cell.angle_beta   90.00
_cell.angle_gamma   90.00
#
_symmetry.space_group_name_H-M   'P 1'
#
loop_
_entity.id
_entity.type
_entity.pdbx_description
1 polymer ?
#
loop_
_entity_poly.entity_id
_entity_poly.type
_entity_poly.pdbx_seq_one_letter_code
_entity_poly.pdbx_strand_id
1 'polypeptide(L)'
;MLKCSVVILNWNGEQTLRQFLPSVLAHTHLEDVEIVVADNGSTDGSLAYLHTQPVRVVTLDQNYGFAEGYNRAIEQVDAEYVVLLNSDVEVTPHWLDRMLEYMDAHPKVMAAQPKVLSWHSKQLVDKGEECAIR
;
A
#
# COMPACT_ATOMS: atom_id res chain seq x y z
N MET A 1 -6.72 6.65 -17.35
CA MET A 1 -6.25 6.89 -15.96
C MET A 1 -7.09 6.07 -14.99
N LEU A 2 -6.46 5.37 -14.10
CA LEU A 2 -7.15 4.61 -13.05
C LEU A 2 -7.72 5.55 -11.98
N LYS A 3 -8.70 5.08 -11.23
CA LYS A 3 -9.25 5.82 -10.09
C LYS A 3 -8.22 5.94 -8.96
N CYS A 4 -7.53 4.82 -8.68
CA CYS A 4 -6.57 4.79 -7.57
C CYS A 4 -5.46 3.76 -7.83
N SER A 5 -4.24 4.11 -7.48
CA SER A 5 -3.12 3.17 -7.34
C SER A 5 -2.74 3.06 -5.87
N VAL A 6 -2.81 1.86 -5.33
CA VAL A 6 -2.31 1.54 -3.98
C VAL A 6 -0.86 1.12 -4.12
N VAL A 7 0.04 1.92 -3.60
CA VAL A 7 1.50 1.73 -3.74
C VAL A 7 2.09 1.28 -2.42
N ILE A 8 2.73 0.12 -2.46
CA ILE A 8 3.45 -0.48 -1.34
C ILE A 8 4.93 -0.49 -1.70
N LEU A 9 5.77 0.01 -0.79
CA LEU A 9 7.22 -0.07 -0.95
C LEU A 9 7.76 -1.26 -0.16
N ASN A 10 8.57 -2.10 -0.81
CA ASN A 10 9.16 -3.28 -0.17
C ASN A 10 10.68 -3.27 -0.32
N TRP A 11 11.37 -3.60 0.77
CA TRP A 11 12.79 -3.92 0.78
C TRP A 11 13.06 -5.06 1.75
N ASN A 12 13.51 -6.20 1.21
CA ASN A 12 13.82 -7.41 2.00
C ASN A 12 12.71 -7.80 3.00
N GLY A 13 11.45 -7.61 2.59
CA GLY A 13 10.27 -7.84 3.41
C GLY A 13 9.44 -9.04 2.98
N GLU A 14 10.04 -10.13 2.51
CA GLU A 14 9.30 -11.30 2.03
C GLU A 14 8.31 -11.82 3.07
N GLN A 15 8.73 -11.99 4.32
CA GLN A 15 7.85 -12.50 5.37
C GLN A 15 6.72 -11.53 5.71
N THR A 16 7.03 -10.24 5.75
CA THR A 16 6.04 -9.18 5.98
C THR A 16 4.99 -9.14 4.87
N LEU A 17 5.42 -9.23 3.62
CA LEU A 17 4.51 -9.30 2.48
C LEU A 17 3.61 -10.54 2.55
N ARG A 18 4.16 -11.70 2.89
CA ARG A 18 3.38 -12.95 3.04
C ARG A 18 2.33 -12.83 4.14
N GLN A 19 2.62 -12.09 5.20
CA GLN A 19 1.71 -11.90 6.31
C GLN A 19 0.60 -10.88 6.00
N PHE A 20 0.92 -9.75 5.40
CA PHE A 20 0.00 -8.61 5.29
C PHE A 20 -0.59 -8.39 3.90
N LEU A 21 0.11 -8.71 2.82
CA LEU A 21 -0.41 -8.51 1.47
C LEU A 21 -1.75 -9.24 1.22
N PRO A 22 -1.98 -10.44 1.75
CA PRO A 22 -3.26 -11.11 1.54
C PRO A 22 -4.48 -10.30 1.98
N SER A 23 -4.41 -9.53 3.06
CA SER A 23 -5.53 -8.67 3.48
C SER A 23 -5.80 -7.56 2.47
N VAL A 24 -4.75 -6.97 1.92
CA VAL A 24 -4.86 -5.92 0.89
C VAL A 24 -5.53 -6.49 -0.35
N LEU A 25 -5.11 -7.66 -0.80
CA LEU A 25 -5.72 -8.35 -1.94
C LEU A 25 -7.18 -8.73 -1.68
N ALA A 26 -7.48 -9.22 -0.47
CA ALA A 26 -8.83 -9.64 -0.11
C ALA A 26 -9.83 -8.48 -0.02
N HIS A 27 -9.38 -7.29 0.35
CA HIS A 27 -10.25 -6.15 0.66
C HIS A 27 -10.11 -4.97 -0.31
N THR A 28 -9.47 -5.18 -1.45
CA THR A 28 -9.26 -4.14 -2.46
C THR A 28 -9.67 -4.65 -3.85
N HIS A 29 -10.96 -4.96 -3.99
CA HIS A 29 -11.57 -5.44 -5.25
C HIS A 29 -12.41 -4.33 -5.88
N LEU A 30 -11.76 -3.36 -6.51
CA LEU A 30 -12.42 -2.26 -7.23
C LEU A 30 -11.91 -2.24 -8.67
N GLU A 31 -12.82 -2.02 -9.63
CA GLU A 31 -12.50 -2.13 -11.06
C GLU A 31 -11.36 -1.21 -11.50
N ASP A 32 -11.40 0.04 -11.05
CA ASP A 32 -10.44 1.07 -11.47
C ASP A 32 -9.33 1.29 -10.45
N VAL A 33 -8.95 0.24 -9.72
CA VAL A 33 -7.91 0.29 -8.69
C VAL A 33 -6.87 -0.78 -8.96
N GLU A 34 -5.60 -0.39 -8.93
CA GLU A 34 -4.48 -1.31 -8.99
C GLU A 34 -3.73 -1.36 -7.66
N ILE A 35 -3.10 -2.50 -7.40
CA ILE A 35 -2.13 -2.65 -6.31
C ILE A 35 -0.76 -2.75 -6.95
N VAL A 36 0.13 -1.85 -6.57
CA VAL A 36 1.50 -1.77 -7.04
C VAL A 36 2.43 -2.02 -5.88
N VAL A 37 3.32 -2.98 -6.02
CA VAL A 37 4.41 -3.18 -5.07
C VAL A 37 5.70 -2.77 -5.74
N ALA A 38 6.32 -1.72 -5.22
CA ALA A 38 7.64 -1.26 -5.67
C ALA A 38 8.71 -1.96 -4.84
N ASP A 39 9.53 -2.74 -5.50
CA ASP A 39 10.65 -3.42 -4.88
C ASP A 39 11.89 -2.53 -4.91
N ASN A 40 12.37 -2.18 -3.74
CA ASN A 40 13.42 -1.19 -3.51
C ASN A 40 14.81 -1.84 -3.48
N GLY A 41 15.10 -2.75 -4.43
CA GLY A 41 16.38 -3.41 -4.54
C GLY A 41 16.56 -4.59 -3.57
N SER A 42 15.51 -5.38 -3.34
CA SER A 42 15.57 -6.54 -2.45
C SER A 42 16.53 -7.62 -2.93
N THR A 43 17.15 -8.30 -1.98
CA THR A 43 18.05 -9.44 -2.21
C THR A 43 17.52 -10.75 -1.65
N ASP A 44 16.35 -10.73 -1.00
CA ASP A 44 15.63 -11.91 -0.49
C ASP A 44 14.67 -12.51 -1.54
N GLY A 45 13.73 -13.35 -1.11
CA GLY A 45 12.71 -13.95 -1.97
C GLY A 45 11.50 -13.07 -2.28
N SER A 46 11.55 -11.76 -1.98
CA SER A 46 10.42 -10.84 -2.19
C SER A 46 9.92 -10.82 -3.62
N LEU A 47 10.81 -10.64 -4.60
CA LEU A 47 10.44 -10.58 -6.02
C LEU A 47 9.82 -11.89 -6.50
N ALA A 48 10.39 -13.03 -6.11
CA ALA A 48 9.84 -14.33 -6.48
C ALA A 48 8.41 -14.50 -5.93
N TYR A 49 8.18 -14.10 -4.69
CA TYR A 49 6.85 -14.11 -4.11
C TYR A 49 5.88 -13.18 -4.85
N LEU A 50 6.30 -11.93 -5.10
CA LEU A 50 5.45 -10.93 -5.75
C LEU A 50 5.02 -11.34 -7.16
N HIS A 51 5.88 -12.02 -7.91
CA HIS A 51 5.54 -12.52 -9.24
C HIS A 51 4.47 -13.62 -9.24
N THR A 52 4.18 -14.23 -8.09
CA THR A 52 3.07 -15.18 -7.91
C THR A 52 1.76 -14.51 -7.51
N GLN A 53 1.76 -13.21 -7.23
CA GLN A 53 0.60 -12.48 -6.72
C GLN A 53 -0.04 -11.59 -7.79
N PRO A 54 -1.36 -11.31 -7.71
CA PRO A 54 -2.07 -10.47 -8.67
C PRO A 54 -1.81 -8.98 -8.40
N VAL A 55 -0.56 -8.58 -8.42
CA VAL A 55 -0.12 -7.20 -8.22
C VAL A 55 0.80 -6.77 -9.36
N ARG A 56 0.84 -5.47 -9.61
CA ARG A 56 1.85 -4.91 -10.49
C ARG A 56 3.14 -4.72 -9.71
N VAL A 57 4.24 -5.22 -10.25
CA VAL A 57 5.55 -5.10 -9.62
C VAL A 57 6.37 -4.05 -10.35
N VAL A 58 6.87 -3.07 -9.60
CA VAL A 58 7.85 -2.09 -10.08
C VAL A 58 9.17 -2.40 -9.41
N THR A 59 10.19 -2.68 -10.21
CA THR A 59 11.53 -3.02 -9.70
C THR A 59 12.43 -1.79 -9.79
N LEU A 60 12.89 -1.31 -8.65
CA LEU A 60 13.92 -0.27 -8.58
C LEU A 60 15.30 -0.93 -8.57
N ASP A 61 16.30 -0.25 -9.14
CA ASP A 61 17.63 -0.80 -9.35
C ASP A 61 18.47 -0.88 -8.06
N GLN A 62 18.08 -0.16 -7.02
CA GLN A 62 18.75 -0.17 -5.72
C GLN A 62 17.78 0.29 -4.61
N ASN A 63 18.22 0.23 -3.37
CA ASN A 63 17.48 0.80 -2.25
C ASN A 63 17.68 2.31 -2.19
N TYR A 64 16.63 3.07 -2.48
CA TYR A 64 16.60 4.54 -2.45
C TYR A 64 16.14 5.11 -1.10
N GLY A 65 15.90 4.26 -0.11
CA GLY A 65 15.28 4.68 1.13
C GLY A 65 13.76 4.84 1.00
N PHE A 66 13.12 5.33 2.05
CA PHE A 66 11.65 5.40 2.14
C PHE A 66 11.08 6.47 1.21
N ALA A 67 11.49 7.73 1.38
CA ALA A 67 10.89 8.85 0.65
C ALA A 67 11.17 8.79 -0.85
N GLU A 68 12.42 8.62 -1.24
CA GLU A 68 12.79 8.54 -2.65
C GLU A 68 12.25 7.27 -3.30
N GLY A 69 12.23 6.15 -2.57
CA GLY A 69 11.63 4.91 -3.07
C GLY A 69 10.15 5.09 -3.45
N TYR A 70 9.35 5.70 -2.59
CA TYR A 70 7.97 6.03 -2.92
C TYR A 70 7.85 7.03 -4.06
N ASN A 71 8.67 8.07 -4.09
CA ASN A 71 8.64 9.05 -5.18
C ASN A 71 8.87 8.39 -6.53
N ARG A 72 9.87 7.51 -6.63
CA ARG A 72 10.16 6.77 -7.86
C ARG A 72 9.03 5.80 -8.23
N ALA A 73 8.41 5.18 -7.26
CA ALA A 73 7.25 4.31 -7.50
C ALA A 73 6.04 5.10 -8.01
N ILE A 74 5.77 6.27 -7.44
CA ILE A 74 4.66 7.14 -7.84
C ILE A 74 4.83 7.63 -9.29
N GLU A 75 6.04 7.87 -9.74
CA GLU A 75 6.32 8.25 -11.13
C GLU A 75 5.91 7.16 -12.14
N GLN A 76 5.76 5.93 -11.70
CA GLN A 76 5.39 4.79 -12.53
C GLN A 76 3.88 4.53 -12.60
N VAL A 77 3.06 5.31 -11.88
CA VAL A 77 1.61 5.11 -11.83
C VAL A 77 0.87 6.28 -12.48
N ASP A 78 -0.31 5.98 -13.02
CA ASP A 78 -1.21 6.97 -13.62
C ASP A 78 -2.61 6.77 -13.04
N ALA A 79 -2.92 7.50 -11.98
CA ALA A 79 -4.19 7.41 -11.27
C ALA A 79 -4.63 8.76 -10.72
N GLU A 80 -5.93 8.93 -10.54
CA GLU A 80 -6.51 10.13 -9.93
C GLU A 80 -6.07 10.27 -8.47
N TYR A 81 -6.07 9.14 -7.74
CA TYR A 81 -5.59 9.08 -6.36
C TYR A 81 -4.44 8.09 -6.21
N VAL A 82 -3.53 8.38 -5.30
CA VAL A 82 -2.44 7.48 -4.92
C VAL A 82 -2.51 7.24 -3.41
N VAL A 83 -2.51 5.99 -3.01
CA VAL A 83 -2.39 5.59 -1.61
C VAL A 83 -0.99 5.09 -1.37
N LEU A 84 -0.32 5.65 -0.37
CA LEU A 84 0.95 5.15 0.12
C LEU A 84 0.67 4.23 1.30
N LEU A 85 0.86 2.93 1.10
CA LEU A 85 0.56 1.91 2.09
C LEU A 85 1.83 1.20 2.53
N ASN A 86 2.07 1.15 3.84
CA ASN A 86 3.19 0.39 4.37
C ASN A 86 2.96 -1.12 4.17
N SER A 87 4.04 -1.88 4.03
CA SER A 87 3.98 -3.32 3.79
C SER A 87 3.53 -4.14 5.00
N ASP A 88 3.57 -3.57 6.19
CA ASP A 88 3.23 -4.20 7.48
C ASP A 88 1.85 -3.78 8.03
N VAL A 89 0.92 -3.51 7.14
CA VAL A 89 -0.43 -3.04 7.48
C VAL A 89 -1.46 -4.07 7.07
N GLU A 90 -2.34 -4.44 8.00
CA GLU A 90 -3.56 -5.18 7.72
C GLU A 90 -4.70 -4.21 7.43
N VAL A 91 -5.34 -4.37 6.29
CA VAL A 91 -6.52 -3.57 5.93
C VAL A 91 -7.81 -4.35 6.18
N THR A 92 -8.89 -3.64 6.40
CA THR A 92 -10.22 -4.20 6.68
C THR A 92 -11.15 -4.03 5.48
N PRO A 93 -12.31 -4.74 5.43
CA PRO A 93 -13.27 -4.56 4.35
C PRO A 93 -13.66 -3.09 4.18
N HIS A 94 -13.77 -2.65 2.92
CA HIS A 94 -14.19 -1.29 2.55
C HIS A 94 -13.27 -0.16 3.02
N TRP A 95 -12.02 -0.46 3.34
CA TRP A 95 -11.07 0.55 3.79
C TRP A 95 -10.81 1.62 2.73
N LEU A 96 -10.71 1.22 1.46
CA LEU A 96 -10.36 2.12 0.37
C LEU A 96 -11.57 2.83 -0.25
N ASP A 97 -12.64 2.10 -0.51
CA ASP A 97 -13.82 2.66 -1.15
C ASP A 97 -14.42 3.81 -0.34
N ARG A 98 -14.46 3.70 0.99
CA ARG A 98 -14.92 4.80 1.86
C ARG A 98 -14.01 6.03 1.81
N MET A 99 -12.71 5.82 1.71
CA MET A 99 -11.76 6.93 1.54
C MET A 99 -11.93 7.62 0.19
N LEU A 100 -12.10 6.84 -0.88
CA LEU A 100 -12.33 7.38 -2.21
C LEU A 100 -13.65 8.16 -2.30
N GLU A 101 -14.72 7.64 -1.71
CA GLU A 101 -16.00 8.34 -1.61
C GLU A 101 -15.85 9.68 -0.89
N TYR A 102 -15.13 9.68 0.23
CA TYR A 102 -14.88 10.90 1.00
C TYR A 102 -14.10 11.93 0.18
N MET A 103 -13.03 11.51 -0.49
CA MET A 103 -12.20 12.40 -1.30
C MET A 103 -13.01 12.98 -2.49
N ASP A 104 -13.83 12.17 -3.13
CA ASP A 104 -14.68 12.63 -4.23
C ASP A 104 -15.74 13.66 -3.76
N ALA A 105 -16.26 13.48 -2.55
CA ALA A 105 -17.23 14.41 -1.96
C ALA A 105 -16.61 15.71 -1.43
N HIS A 106 -15.29 15.74 -1.24
CA HIS A 106 -14.57 16.86 -0.65
C HIS A 106 -13.40 17.31 -1.53
N PRO A 107 -13.67 17.95 -2.70
CA PRO A 107 -12.63 18.24 -3.70
C PRO A 107 -11.55 19.22 -3.22
N LYS A 108 -11.76 19.89 -2.11
CA LYS A 108 -10.75 20.77 -1.50
C LYS A 108 -9.78 20.04 -0.56
N VAL A 109 -10.07 18.79 -0.22
CA VAL A 109 -9.19 17.95 0.61
C VAL A 109 -8.09 17.39 -0.30
N MET A 110 -6.83 17.64 0.07
CA MET A 110 -5.68 17.20 -0.70
C MET A 110 -5.15 15.84 -0.26
N ALA A 111 -5.33 15.51 1.02
CA ALA A 111 -4.88 14.22 1.56
C ALA A 111 -5.78 13.80 2.71
N ALA A 112 -5.92 12.49 2.89
CA ALA A 112 -6.67 11.90 3.98
C ALA A 112 -5.92 10.68 4.51
N GLN A 113 -6.07 10.42 5.79
CA GLN A 113 -5.52 9.23 6.43
C GLN A 113 -6.63 8.51 7.19
N PRO A 114 -6.77 7.18 7.03
CA PRO A 114 -7.74 6.42 7.80
C PRO A 114 -7.30 6.30 9.26
N LYS A 115 -8.24 5.89 10.11
CA LYS A 115 -7.94 5.56 11.50
C LYS A 115 -6.99 4.37 11.54
N VAL A 116 -5.86 4.53 12.21
CA VAL A 116 -4.83 3.51 12.36
C VAL A 116 -4.89 2.94 13.78
N LEU A 117 -4.98 1.61 13.87
CA LEU A 117 -5.05 0.88 15.15
C LEU A 117 -3.82 0.00 15.31
N SER A 118 -3.43 -0.25 16.56
CA SER A 118 -2.43 -1.26 16.84
C SER A 118 -2.89 -2.63 16.34
N TRP A 119 -2.06 -3.33 15.60
CA TRP A 119 -2.37 -4.67 15.08
C TRP A 119 -2.60 -5.68 16.22
N HIS A 120 -1.84 -5.56 17.30
CA HIS A 120 -1.96 -6.43 18.46
C HIS A 120 -3.19 -6.13 19.32
N SER A 121 -3.42 -4.86 19.67
CA SER A 121 -4.47 -4.44 20.61
C SER A 121 -5.75 -3.95 19.95
N LYS A 122 -5.70 -3.64 18.64
CA LYS A 122 -6.79 -3.00 17.88
C LYS A 122 -7.23 -1.65 18.47
N GLN A 123 -6.30 -0.97 19.14
CA GLN A 123 -6.47 0.36 19.69
C GLN A 123 -5.71 1.37 18.83
N LEU A 124 -6.00 2.68 19.00
CA LEU A 124 -5.26 3.73 18.31
C LEU A 124 -3.77 3.63 18.62
N VAL A 125 -2.96 3.72 17.59
CA VAL A 125 -1.51 3.53 17.70
C VAL A 125 -0.81 4.75 18.23
N ASP A 126 0.17 4.47 19.08
CA ASP A 126 1.31 5.34 19.27
C ASP A 126 2.41 4.98 18.26
N LYS A 127 3.36 5.89 18.07
CA LYS A 127 4.45 5.70 17.10
C LYS A 127 5.24 4.42 17.37
N GLY A 128 5.45 3.62 16.34
CA GLY A 128 6.33 2.46 16.36
C GLY A 128 5.65 1.11 16.52
N GLU A 129 4.34 1.05 16.62
CA GLU A 129 3.58 -0.21 16.64
C GLU A 129 3.15 -0.63 15.23
N GLU A 130 2.97 -1.94 15.04
CA GLU A 130 2.33 -2.48 13.84
C GLU A 130 0.87 -2.03 13.77
N CYS A 131 0.39 -1.75 12.57
CA CYS A 131 -0.89 -1.07 12.38
C CYS A 131 -1.90 -1.90 11.60
N ALA A 132 -3.18 -1.68 11.92
CA ALA A 132 -4.31 -2.08 11.09
C ALA A 132 -5.06 -0.83 10.63
N ILE A 133 -5.54 -0.83 9.39
CA ILE A 133 -6.30 0.27 8.80
C ILE A 133 -7.78 -0.12 8.72
N ARG A 134 -8.63 0.76 9.17
CA ARG A 134 -10.07 0.62 9.08
C ARG A 134 -10.71 1.75 8.28
#